data_0626149ed1aaaa9f531a176894dde473
#
_entry.id   0626149ed1aaaa9f531a176894dde473
#
_cell.length_a   1.000
_cell.length_b   1.000
_cell.length_c   1.000
_cell.angle_alpha   90.00
_cell.angle_beta   90.00
_cell.angle_gamma   90.00
#
_symmetry.space_group_name_H-M   'P 1'
#
loop_
_entity.id
_entity.type
_entity.pdbx_description
1 polymer ?
#
loop_
_entity_poly.entity_id
_entity_poly.type
_entity_poly.pdbx_seq_one_letter_code
_entity_poly.pdbx_strand_id
1 'polypeptide(L)'
;MKWSQVLEDPALQNLPYKIELNEWGNIVLSPASNKHGLLQAEISWFLRQNKKNGKALTECSINTSKGVKVADAAWGADDFFNRNYLETPYQEAPDLCIEIISPSNAAQEIEEKINLYLSQGAREVWVCDEEGFIKFYTSQGEIEASQLFPNAPKKIEY
;
A
#
# COMPACT_ATOMS: atom_id res chain seq x y z
N MET A 1 -2.59 -1.28 -21.22
CA MET A 1 -1.20 -0.81 -21.00
C MET A 1 -0.54 -1.73 -19.97
N LYS A 2 0.75 -1.98 -20.14
CA LYS A 2 1.56 -2.74 -19.17
C LYS A 2 2.26 -1.77 -18.21
N TRP A 3 2.61 -2.23 -17.02
CA TRP A 3 3.24 -1.37 -16.03
C TRP A 3 4.57 -0.76 -16.50
N SER A 4 5.37 -1.53 -17.24
CA SER A 4 6.61 -1.02 -17.85
C SER A 4 6.36 0.18 -18.77
N GLN A 5 5.26 0.16 -19.52
CA GLN A 5 4.89 1.28 -20.39
C GLN A 5 4.49 2.52 -19.59
N VAL A 6 3.83 2.34 -18.43
CA VAL A 6 3.51 3.44 -17.51
C VAL A 6 4.79 4.11 -17.03
N LEU A 7 5.79 3.31 -16.63
CA LEU A 7 7.05 3.83 -16.10
C LEU A 7 7.89 4.56 -17.15
N GLU A 8 7.74 4.19 -18.42
CA GLU A 8 8.52 4.76 -19.53
C GLU A 8 7.82 5.90 -20.25
N ASP A 9 6.52 6.11 -20.02
CA ASP A 9 5.73 7.11 -20.72
C ASP A 9 6.06 8.53 -20.24
N PRO A 10 6.65 9.41 -21.10
CA PRO A 10 6.98 10.76 -20.70
C PRO A 10 5.76 11.60 -20.28
N ALA A 11 4.56 11.30 -20.81
CA ALA A 11 3.34 12.02 -20.48
C ALA A 11 2.85 11.70 -19.06
N LEU A 12 3.30 10.59 -18.47
CA LEU A 12 2.93 10.17 -17.13
C LEU A 12 3.97 10.52 -16.07
N GLN A 13 5.09 11.11 -16.48
CA GLN A 13 6.14 11.53 -15.55
C GLN A 13 5.73 12.81 -14.82
N ASN A 14 6.11 12.88 -13.54
CA ASN A 14 5.93 14.09 -12.72
C ASN A 14 4.46 14.56 -12.58
N LEU A 15 3.50 13.65 -12.77
CA LEU A 15 2.10 13.96 -12.49
C LEU A 15 1.86 14.03 -10.98
N PRO A 16 0.99 14.94 -10.51
CA PRO A 16 0.65 15.04 -9.09
C PRO A 16 -0.39 14.00 -8.67
N TYR A 17 -0.35 12.82 -9.27
CA TYR A 17 -1.33 11.77 -9.05
C TYR A 17 -0.63 10.43 -8.82
N LYS A 18 -1.22 9.64 -7.92
CA LYS A 18 -0.92 8.21 -7.83
C LYS A 18 -1.46 7.51 -9.08
N ILE A 19 -0.66 6.69 -9.71
CA ILE A 19 -1.01 5.96 -10.92
C ILE A 19 -1.16 4.47 -10.58
N GLU A 20 -2.28 3.89 -10.99
CA GLU A 20 -2.53 2.45 -10.90
C GLU A 20 -3.06 1.95 -12.24
N LEU A 21 -3.12 0.64 -12.43
CA LEU A 21 -3.80 0.03 -13.56
C LEU A 21 -4.95 -0.84 -13.07
N ASN A 22 -6.07 -0.78 -13.80
CA ASN A 22 -7.18 -1.71 -13.55
C ASN A 22 -6.97 -3.03 -14.30
N GLU A 23 -7.92 -3.96 -14.18
CA GLU A 23 -7.85 -5.29 -14.80
C GLU A 23 -7.80 -5.26 -16.32
N TRP A 24 -8.25 -4.17 -16.95
CA TRP A 24 -8.21 -3.99 -18.41
C TRP A 24 -6.97 -3.24 -18.90
N GLY A 25 -6.06 -2.89 -18.00
CA GLY A 25 -4.87 -2.13 -18.34
C GLY A 25 -5.11 -0.64 -18.56
N ASN A 26 -6.23 -0.11 -18.05
CA ASN A 26 -6.50 1.32 -18.08
C ASN A 26 -5.85 2.02 -16.89
N ILE A 27 -5.36 3.22 -17.14
CA ILE A 27 -4.76 4.07 -16.10
C ILE A 27 -5.83 4.61 -15.18
N VAL A 28 -5.61 4.47 -13.87
CA VAL A 28 -6.41 5.06 -12.82
C VAL A 28 -5.54 6.08 -12.09
N LEU A 29 -5.99 7.32 -12.04
CA LEU A 29 -5.30 8.42 -11.39
C LEU A 29 -6.00 8.80 -10.09
N SER A 30 -5.24 8.98 -9.03
CA SER A 30 -5.74 9.39 -7.72
C SER A 30 -4.92 10.56 -7.20
N PRO A 31 -5.54 11.72 -6.89
CA PRO A 31 -4.81 12.84 -6.34
C PRO A 31 -4.35 12.55 -4.91
N ALA A 32 -3.18 13.08 -4.54
CA ALA A 32 -2.67 13.02 -3.19
C ALA A 32 -2.64 14.43 -2.59
N SER A 33 -3.16 14.59 -1.37
CA SER A 33 -3.09 15.83 -0.61
C SER A 33 -1.80 15.91 0.21
N ASN A 34 -1.49 17.11 0.72
CA ASN A 34 -0.39 17.27 1.67
C ASN A 34 -0.62 16.45 2.94
N LYS A 35 -1.86 16.34 3.38
CA LYS A 35 -2.26 15.51 4.51
C LYS A 35 -1.98 14.03 4.27
N HIS A 36 -2.28 13.55 3.07
CA HIS A 36 -1.95 12.19 2.64
C HIS A 36 -0.43 11.96 2.72
N GLY A 37 0.36 12.88 2.18
CA GLY A 37 1.83 12.80 2.23
C GLY A 37 2.38 12.81 3.65
N LEU A 38 1.79 13.61 4.54
CA LEU A 38 2.17 13.65 5.95
C LEU A 38 1.92 12.30 6.63
N LEU A 39 0.74 11.73 6.46
CA LEU A 39 0.39 10.42 7.02
C LEU A 39 1.29 9.32 6.46
N GLN A 40 1.58 9.37 5.16
CA GLN A 40 2.49 8.42 4.52
C GLN A 40 3.90 8.49 5.14
N ALA A 41 4.41 9.68 5.39
CA ALA A 41 5.71 9.89 6.02
C ALA A 41 5.73 9.36 7.46
N GLU A 42 4.72 9.68 8.26
CA GLU A 42 4.63 9.23 9.65
C GLU A 42 4.52 7.71 9.77
N ILE A 43 3.70 7.09 8.94
CA ILE A 43 3.56 5.63 8.90
C ILE A 43 4.89 4.99 8.50
N SER A 44 5.55 5.50 7.46
CA SER A 44 6.84 4.97 7.00
C SER A 44 7.91 5.11 8.06
N TRP A 45 7.94 6.23 8.79
CA TRP A 45 8.83 6.43 9.92
C TRP A 45 8.58 5.40 11.02
N PHE A 46 7.32 5.19 11.40
CA PHE A 46 6.94 4.19 12.39
C PHE A 46 7.44 2.79 11.98
N LEU A 47 7.20 2.38 10.75
CA LEU A 47 7.65 1.08 10.24
C LEU A 47 9.17 0.95 10.31
N ARG A 48 9.90 2.01 9.96
CA ARG A 48 11.37 2.01 10.01
C ARG A 48 11.91 1.94 11.44
N GLN A 49 11.28 2.63 12.39
CA GLN A 49 11.67 2.60 13.80
C GLN A 49 11.43 1.24 14.43
N ASN A 50 10.40 0.55 14.02
CA ASN A 50 9.99 -0.73 14.56
C ASN A 50 10.36 -1.91 13.64
N LYS A 51 11.28 -1.70 12.70
CA LYS A 51 11.64 -2.73 11.73
C LYS A 51 12.19 -3.96 12.43
N LYS A 52 11.69 -5.13 12.01
CA LYS A 52 12.03 -6.42 12.55
C LYS A 52 12.52 -7.31 11.42
N ASN A 53 13.79 -7.21 11.04
CA ASN A 53 14.37 -8.02 9.97
C ASN A 53 13.60 -7.83 8.66
N GLY A 54 13.47 -6.59 8.23
CA GLY A 54 12.76 -6.22 7.01
C GLY A 54 12.98 -4.78 6.61
N LYS A 55 12.27 -4.35 5.59
CA LYS A 55 12.36 -3.00 5.04
C LYS A 55 10.98 -2.41 4.79
N ALA A 56 10.86 -1.10 5.00
CA ALA A 56 9.70 -0.33 4.61
C ALA A 56 9.97 0.39 3.28
N LEU A 57 8.93 0.54 2.47
CA LEU A 57 8.96 1.32 1.24
C LEU A 57 7.64 2.04 1.05
N THR A 58 7.65 3.09 0.24
CA THR A 58 6.46 3.82 -0.19
C THR A 58 6.20 3.57 -1.66
N GLU A 59 5.00 3.88 -2.13
CA GLU A 59 4.63 3.74 -3.56
C GLU A 59 4.94 2.33 -4.09
N CYS A 60 4.48 1.32 -3.36
CA CYS A 60 4.79 -0.07 -3.64
C CYS A 60 3.82 -0.63 -4.68
N SER A 61 4.30 -0.82 -5.91
CA SER A 61 3.50 -1.40 -6.99
C SER A 61 3.44 -2.92 -6.90
N ILE A 62 2.22 -3.45 -6.98
CA ILE A 62 1.93 -4.87 -6.81
C ILE A 62 0.99 -5.32 -7.92
N ASN A 63 1.37 -6.38 -8.62
CA ASN A 63 0.50 -6.99 -9.62
C ASN A 63 -0.58 -7.81 -8.92
N THR A 64 -1.84 -7.51 -9.21
CA THR A 64 -2.98 -8.19 -8.62
C THR A 64 -3.88 -8.77 -9.71
N SER A 65 -4.88 -9.55 -9.32
CA SER A 65 -5.87 -10.09 -10.25
C SER A 65 -6.70 -9.00 -10.95
N LYS A 66 -6.68 -7.77 -10.43
CA LYS A 66 -7.38 -6.60 -11.02
C LYS A 66 -6.42 -5.48 -11.39
N GLY A 67 -5.29 -5.83 -11.98
CA GLY A 67 -4.30 -4.89 -12.45
C GLY A 67 -3.26 -4.54 -11.40
N VAL A 68 -2.45 -3.53 -11.69
CA VAL A 68 -1.38 -3.08 -10.79
C VAL A 68 -1.93 -2.05 -9.82
N LYS A 69 -1.86 -2.37 -8.53
CA LYS A 69 -2.19 -1.46 -7.44
C LYS A 69 -0.90 -0.94 -6.82
N VAL A 70 -0.98 0.26 -6.26
CA VAL A 70 0.17 0.89 -5.60
C VAL A 70 -0.20 1.18 -4.15
N ALA A 71 0.38 0.42 -3.24
CA ALA A 71 0.20 0.66 -1.81
C ALA A 71 0.97 1.92 -1.40
N ASP A 72 0.35 2.77 -0.59
CA ASP A 72 0.95 4.03 -0.15
C ASP A 72 2.20 3.80 0.70
N ALA A 73 2.17 2.77 1.54
CA ALA A 73 3.31 2.27 2.28
C ALA A 73 3.25 0.75 2.37
N ALA A 74 4.40 0.12 2.56
CA ALA A 74 4.50 -1.32 2.70
C ALA A 74 5.70 -1.70 3.56
N TRP A 75 5.66 -2.90 4.12
CA TRP A 75 6.79 -3.49 4.81
C TRP A 75 6.90 -4.96 4.39
N GLY A 76 8.10 -5.39 4.10
CA GLY A 76 8.40 -6.79 3.81
C GLY A 76 9.50 -7.30 4.73
N ALA A 77 9.38 -8.55 5.16
CA ALA A 77 10.45 -9.24 5.88
C ALA A 77 11.65 -9.47 4.96
N ASP A 78 12.80 -9.76 5.54
CA ASP A 78 14.02 -10.06 4.77
C ASP A 78 13.77 -11.18 3.75
N ASP A 79 12.99 -12.20 4.10
CA ASP A 79 12.64 -13.29 3.18
C ASP A 79 11.91 -12.82 1.95
N PHE A 80 11.00 -11.85 2.10
CA PHE A 80 10.30 -11.25 0.96
C PHE A 80 11.29 -10.60 0.00
N PHE A 81 12.21 -9.79 0.51
CA PHE A 81 13.21 -9.12 -0.33
C PHE A 81 14.25 -10.06 -0.89
N ASN A 82 14.56 -11.16 -0.21
CA ASN A 82 15.42 -12.21 -0.75
C ASN A 82 14.82 -12.89 -1.98
N ARG A 83 13.48 -13.05 -2.01
CA ARG A 83 12.77 -13.62 -3.17
C ARG A 83 12.53 -12.60 -4.28
N ASN A 84 12.22 -11.36 -3.93
CA ASN A 84 11.68 -10.38 -4.88
C ASN A 84 12.60 -9.21 -5.15
N TYR A 85 13.55 -8.94 -4.26
CA TYR A 85 14.47 -7.81 -4.33
C TYR A 85 13.73 -6.49 -4.62
N LEU A 86 14.04 -5.82 -5.73
CA LEU A 86 13.40 -4.56 -6.15
C LEU A 86 12.61 -4.73 -7.46
N GLU A 87 12.01 -5.89 -7.66
CA GLU A 87 11.14 -6.13 -8.81
C GLU A 87 10.02 -5.09 -8.87
N THR A 88 9.65 -4.64 -10.08
CA THR A 88 8.60 -3.63 -10.28
C THR A 88 7.72 -4.00 -11.47
N PRO A 89 6.42 -4.26 -11.29
CA PRO A 89 5.74 -4.41 -10.00
C PRO A 89 6.10 -5.73 -9.33
N TYR A 90 5.93 -5.83 -8.02
CA TYR A 90 6.05 -7.10 -7.34
C TYR A 90 4.97 -8.07 -7.81
N GLN A 91 5.31 -9.35 -7.97
CA GLN A 91 4.36 -10.40 -8.34
C GLN A 91 3.66 -11.00 -7.13
N GLU A 92 4.22 -10.83 -5.94
CA GLU A 92 3.55 -11.11 -4.66
C GLU A 92 3.56 -9.84 -3.80
N ALA A 93 2.58 -9.70 -2.92
CA ALA A 93 2.53 -8.57 -2.02
C ALA A 93 3.57 -8.69 -0.90
N PRO A 94 4.19 -7.57 -0.44
CA PRO A 94 4.92 -7.57 0.81
C PRO A 94 4.05 -8.03 1.98
N ASP A 95 4.67 -8.39 3.09
CA ASP A 95 3.96 -8.89 4.28
C ASP A 95 2.88 -7.92 4.78
N LEU A 96 3.13 -6.62 4.67
CA LEU A 96 2.21 -5.56 5.08
C LEU A 96 2.03 -4.56 3.94
N CYS A 97 0.78 -4.30 3.57
CA CYS A 97 0.40 -3.24 2.64
C CYS A 97 -0.49 -2.23 3.36
N ILE A 98 -0.28 -0.94 3.10
CA ILE A 98 -0.99 0.14 3.79
C ILE A 98 -1.58 1.09 2.76
N GLU A 99 -2.88 1.36 2.89
CA GLU A 99 -3.60 2.36 2.10
C GLU A 99 -3.99 3.53 3.00
N ILE A 100 -3.75 4.75 2.53
CA ILE A 100 -4.22 5.97 3.14
C ILE A 100 -5.40 6.44 2.29
N ILE A 101 -6.57 6.47 2.88
CA ILE A 101 -7.81 6.74 2.16
C ILE A 101 -8.28 8.18 2.36
N SER A 102 -9.01 8.69 1.40
CA SER A 102 -9.71 9.97 1.49
C SER A 102 -11.21 9.74 1.61
N PRO A 103 -11.99 10.76 2.05
CA PRO A 103 -13.45 10.65 2.10
C PRO A 103 -14.10 10.34 0.75
N SER A 104 -13.40 10.62 -0.35
CA SER A 104 -13.89 10.34 -1.71
C SER A 104 -13.79 8.86 -2.10
N ASN A 105 -13.02 8.06 -1.36
CA ASN A 105 -12.92 6.64 -1.62
C ASN A 105 -14.20 5.92 -1.18
N ALA A 106 -14.79 5.12 -2.07
CA ALA A 106 -15.92 4.29 -1.72
C ALA A 106 -15.49 3.12 -0.84
N ALA A 107 -16.35 2.75 0.13
CA ALA A 107 -16.07 1.63 1.03
C ALA A 107 -15.80 0.32 0.27
N GLN A 108 -16.52 0.10 -0.83
CA GLN A 108 -16.34 -1.09 -1.68
C GLN A 108 -14.97 -1.12 -2.36
N GLU A 109 -14.46 0.03 -2.79
CA GLU A 109 -13.13 0.15 -3.39
C GLU A 109 -12.03 -0.21 -2.39
N ILE A 110 -12.18 0.26 -1.16
CA ILE A 110 -11.24 -0.02 -0.07
C ILE A 110 -11.24 -1.52 0.27
N GLU A 111 -12.42 -2.10 0.42
CA GLU A 111 -12.59 -3.53 0.69
C GLU A 111 -11.96 -4.37 -0.42
N GLU A 112 -12.15 -3.98 -1.68
CA GLU A 112 -11.55 -4.66 -2.82
C GLU A 112 -10.01 -4.62 -2.75
N LYS A 113 -9.40 -3.49 -2.45
CA LYS A 113 -7.95 -3.37 -2.31
C LYS A 113 -7.41 -4.23 -1.17
N ILE A 114 -8.10 -4.25 -0.03
CA ILE A 114 -7.73 -5.12 1.10
C ILE A 114 -7.67 -6.58 0.62
N ASN A 115 -8.73 -7.04 -0.03
CA ASN A 115 -8.82 -8.41 -0.52
C ASN A 115 -7.78 -8.74 -1.58
N LEU A 116 -7.48 -7.79 -2.48
CA LEU A 116 -6.47 -7.98 -3.52
C LEU A 116 -5.08 -8.17 -2.92
N TYR A 117 -4.69 -7.34 -1.95
CA TYR A 117 -3.39 -7.47 -1.31
C TYR A 117 -3.28 -8.77 -0.50
N LEU A 118 -4.31 -9.12 0.26
CA LEU A 118 -4.32 -10.38 1.02
C LEU A 118 -4.26 -11.59 0.09
N SER A 119 -5.01 -11.57 -1.01
CA SER A 119 -4.99 -12.64 -2.02
C SER A 119 -3.64 -12.76 -2.71
N GLN A 120 -2.87 -11.69 -2.76
CA GLN A 120 -1.55 -11.67 -3.39
C GLN A 120 -0.42 -12.01 -2.42
N GLY A 121 -0.74 -12.33 -1.18
CA GLY A 121 0.21 -12.84 -0.20
C GLY A 121 0.50 -11.93 0.99
N ALA A 122 -0.09 -10.74 1.07
CA ALA A 122 0.04 -9.90 2.26
C ALA A 122 -0.52 -10.62 3.49
N ARG A 123 0.18 -10.51 4.60
CA ARG A 123 -0.27 -11.06 5.89
C ARG A 123 -1.23 -10.11 6.60
N GLU A 124 -0.99 -8.82 6.45
CA GLU A 124 -1.84 -7.76 6.97
C GLU A 124 -2.01 -6.64 5.96
N VAL A 125 -3.16 -5.99 6.02
CA VAL A 125 -3.41 -4.72 5.34
C VAL A 125 -3.89 -3.72 6.38
N TRP A 126 -3.28 -2.53 6.38
CA TRP A 126 -3.75 -1.42 7.19
C TRP A 126 -4.45 -0.40 6.31
N VAL A 127 -5.51 0.18 6.85
CA VAL A 127 -6.21 1.30 6.22
C VAL A 127 -6.19 2.48 7.18
N CYS A 128 -5.58 3.57 6.75
CA CYS A 128 -5.46 4.81 7.50
C CYS A 128 -6.39 5.86 6.88
N ASP A 129 -7.29 6.44 7.68
CA ASP A 129 -8.13 7.53 7.21
C ASP A 129 -7.40 8.89 7.29
N GLU A 130 -8.04 9.95 6.79
CA GLU A 130 -7.45 11.29 6.77
C GLU A 130 -7.24 11.89 8.16
N GLU A 131 -7.91 11.38 9.17
CA GLU A 131 -7.73 11.83 10.56
C GLU A 131 -6.60 11.06 11.25
N GLY A 132 -6.02 10.06 10.58
CA GLY A 132 -4.92 9.26 11.08
C GLY A 132 -5.34 7.98 11.79
N PHE A 133 -6.63 7.67 11.86
CA PHE A 133 -7.09 6.41 12.45
C PHE A 133 -6.74 5.23 11.58
N ILE A 134 -6.21 4.18 12.20
CA ILE A 134 -5.75 2.97 11.49
C ILE A 134 -6.63 1.78 11.88
N LYS A 135 -7.11 1.07 10.87
CA LYS A 135 -7.74 -0.24 11.02
C LYS A 135 -6.82 -1.30 10.44
N PHE A 136 -6.81 -2.47 11.06
CA PHE A 136 -5.94 -3.59 10.74
C PHE A 136 -6.77 -4.75 10.21
N TYR A 137 -6.32 -5.39 9.13
CA TYR A 137 -7.03 -6.49 8.48
C TYR A 137 -6.08 -7.65 8.22
N THR A 138 -6.61 -8.86 8.40
CA THR A 138 -5.98 -10.11 7.97
C THR A 138 -6.96 -10.91 7.11
N SER A 139 -6.59 -12.09 6.68
CA SER A 139 -7.51 -13.01 5.98
C SER A 139 -8.73 -13.39 6.84
N GLN A 140 -8.68 -13.18 8.16
CA GLN A 140 -9.79 -13.42 9.08
C GLN A 140 -10.73 -12.21 9.20
N GLY A 141 -10.44 -11.10 8.52
CA GLY A 141 -11.17 -9.86 8.59
C GLY A 141 -10.47 -8.80 9.45
N GLU A 142 -11.23 -7.83 9.95
CA GLU A 142 -10.69 -6.79 10.82
C GLU A 142 -10.23 -7.37 12.15
N ILE A 143 -9.07 -6.93 12.63
CA ILE A 143 -8.49 -7.32 13.91
C ILE A 143 -8.25 -6.08 14.79
N GLU A 144 -8.22 -6.28 16.11
CA GLU A 144 -8.07 -5.19 17.10
C GLU A 144 -6.70 -4.51 17.06
N ALA A 145 -5.65 -5.27 16.80
CA ALA A 145 -4.27 -4.80 16.81
C ALA A 145 -3.45 -5.55 15.78
N SER A 146 -2.41 -4.90 15.27
CA SER A 146 -1.49 -5.53 14.33
C SER A 146 -0.75 -6.69 14.98
N GLN A 147 -0.65 -7.82 14.27
CA GLN A 147 0.16 -8.96 14.66
C GLN A 147 1.62 -8.77 14.27
N LEU A 148 1.87 -8.12 13.14
CA LEU A 148 3.23 -7.84 12.66
C LEU A 148 3.91 -6.74 13.48
N PHE A 149 3.16 -5.72 13.88
CA PHE A 149 3.62 -4.59 14.67
C PHE A 149 2.69 -4.38 15.87
N PRO A 150 2.84 -5.19 16.96
CA PRO A 150 1.92 -5.13 18.09
C PRO A 150 1.82 -3.77 18.79
N ASN A 151 2.85 -2.92 18.64
CA ASN A 151 2.89 -1.57 19.17
C ASN A 151 2.38 -0.50 18.19
N ALA A 152 1.79 -0.90 17.06
CA ALA A 152 1.23 0.04 16.11
C ALA A 152 0.12 0.87 16.76
N PRO A 153 0.16 2.21 16.59
CA PRO A 153 -0.88 3.07 17.15
C PRO A 153 -2.19 2.88 16.40
N LYS A 154 -3.30 3.10 17.11
CA LYS A 154 -4.62 3.14 16.44
C LYS A 154 -4.88 4.50 15.79
N LYS A 155 -4.06 5.49 16.08
CA LYS A 155 -4.13 6.82 15.50
C LYS A 155 -2.73 7.41 15.35
N ILE A 156 -2.42 7.90 14.16
CA ILE A 156 -1.20 8.69 13.91
C ILE A 156 -1.45 10.12 14.36
N GLU A 157 -0.60 10.62 15.25
CA GLU A 157 -0.59 12.03 15.66
C GLU A 157 0.40 12.82 14.79
N TYR A 158 0.00 14.03 14.38
CA TYR A 158 0.84 14.91 13.56
C TYR A 158 0.54 16.38 13.81
#